data_98bc8f996ab3d9ff0c970c3061d9b299
#
_entry.id   98bc8f996ab3d9ff0c970c3061d9b299
#
_cell.length_a   1.000
_cell.length_b   1.000
_cell.length_c   1.000
_cell.angle_alpha   90.00
_cell.angle_beta   90.00
_cell.angle_gamma   90.00
#
_symmetry.space_group_name_H-M   'P 1'
#
loop_
_entity.id
_entity.type
_entity.pdbx_description
1 polymer ?
#
loop_
_entity_poly.entity_id
_entity_poly.type
_entity_poly.pdbx_seq_one_letter_code
_entity_poly.pdbx_strand_id
1 'polypeptide(L)'
;MSAQVRDMTKGSPAKLILLFAVPLMLGNIFQQLYTMVDTIVVGQVAGVQALAALGAVEWIMWMTLGVSTGVTQGFSILISQHYGAKKWNDLKKTVAHSYLLTAVTAILLLLISQLAARWLLVLLNTPDNIIGMSLIYLRIVFCGIPIVAAYNIFASVLRALGNSRTPLIAMIIAAFINVVLDLVFVAGFNWGVAGAALATVTAQAFSAFYCFLSVRKIEIVHTDRDDFAKVPGLNRKLFGLGAPILFQNVIISVGGLAVQFVINGYGFLFVAGFTATNKLYGVLEMAAISYGYAVVSYVGQNLGAGEITRIKKGVHASSFLAFLTSAFISIVMFLFGKTLLSMFISGDTEQTSQVLAIAWHYLSIMASCLCILYFLYVYRSALQGLGNTMIPMLSGVVEFFVRVGVALLLPKLIGQNGIFYAEIAAWTGAAVLLMISYYINIRKFA
;
A
#
# COMPACT_ATOMS: atom_id res chain seq x y z
N MET A 1 -11.29 20.24 -16.22
CA MET A 1 -9.89 19.86 -16.53
C MET A 1 -9.93 18.52 -17.20
N SER A 2 -9.44 18.38 -18.44
CA SER A 2 -9.34 17.08 -19.11
C SER A 2 -8.38 16.20 -18.31
N ALA A 3 -8.78 14.95 -18.04
CA ALA A 3 -7.90 13.97 -17.39
C ALA A 3 -6.67 13.79 -18.28
N GLN A 4 -5.54 14.39 -17.89
CA GLN A 4 -4.32 14.36 -18.69
C GLN A 4 -3.73 12.94 -18.65
N VAL A 5 -3.93 12.22 -19.73
CA VAL A 5 -3.23 10.96 -20.03
C VAL A 5 -1.79 11.30 -20.42
N ARG A 6 -0.82 10.54 -19.90
CA ARG A 6 0.61 10.76 -20.21
C ARG A 6 1.21 9.54 -20.88
N ASP A 7 1.70 9.74 -22.08
CA ASP A 7 2.51 8.75 -22.80
C ASP A 7 3.92 8.68 -22.17
N MET A 8 4.23 7.58 -21.48
CA MET A 8 5.52 7.35 -20.84
C MET A 8 6.55 6.74 -21.80
N THR A 9 6.19 6.50 -23.05
CA THR A 9 7.12 5.99 -24.08
C THR A 9 7.97 7.09 -24.70
N LYS A 10 7.68 8.37 -24.39
CA LYS A 10 8.39 9.54 -24.94
C LYS A 10 8.91 10.46 -23.84
N GLY A 11 10.06 11.07 -24.09
CA GLY A 11 10.70 12.01 -23.16
C GLY A 11 11.71 11.37 -22.21
N SER A 12 12.23 12.15 -21.27
CA SER A 12 13.26 11.68 -20.30
C SER A 12 12.64 10.72 -19.27
N PRO A 13 13.17 9.50 -19.11
CA PRO A 13 12.68 8.52 -18.14
C PRO A 13 12.61 9.08 -16.71
N ALA A 14 13.70 9.69 -16.23
CA ALA A 14 13.79 10.24 -14.88
C ALA A 14 12.71 11.29 -14.62
N LYS A 15 12.52 12.24 -15.56
CA LYS A 15 11.49 13.29 -15.44
C LYS A 15 10.08 12.70 -15.41
N LEU A 16 9.79 11.70 -16.26
CA LEU A 16 8.48 11.05 -16.33
C LEU A 16 8.16 10.33 -15.01
N ILE A 17 9.11 9.57 -14.49
CA ILE A 17 8.96 8.79 -13.25
C ILE A 17 8.78 9.73 -12.05
N LEU A 18 9.60 10.78 -11.94
CA LEU A 18 9.52 11.75 -10.85
C LEU A 18 8.18 12.50 -10.87
N LEU A 19 7.78 13.02 -12.05
CA LEU A 19 6.51 13.73 -12.20
C LEU A 19 5.27 12.84 -11.99
N PHE A 20 5.44 11.53 -12.05
CA PHE A 20 4.38 10.58 -11.71
C PHE A 20 4.42 10.18 -10.23
N ALA A 21 5.60 9.93 -9.66
CA ALA A 21 5.77 9.49 -8.28
C ALA A 21 5.42 10.58 -7.26
N VAL A 22 5.84 11.83 -7.49
CA VAL A 22 5.64 12.93 -6.53
C VAL A 22 4.15 13.18 -6.20
N PRO A 23 3.23 13.26 -7.16
CA PRO A 23 1.80 13.37 -6.84
C PRO A 23 1.29 12.18 -6.00
N LEU A 24 1.74 10.95 -6.26
CA LEU A 24 1.34 9.79 -5.47
C LEU A 24 1.91 9.83 -4.05
N MET A 25 3.16 10.27 -3.89
CA MET A 25 3.75 10.50 -2.55
C MET A 25 2.91 11.47 -1.73
N LEU A 26 2.55 12.61 -2.32
CA LEU A 26 1.70 13.59 -1.66
C LEU A 26 0.33 13.01 -1.30
N GLY A 27 -0.31 12.29 -2.23
CA GLY A 27 -1.59 11.62 -1.97
C GLY A 27 -1.53 10.63 -0.81
N ASN A 28 -0.51 9.80 -0.78
CA ASN A 28 -0.31 8.82 0.29
C ASN A 28 -0.01 9.50 1.63
N ILE A 29 0.74 10.62 1.65
CA ILE A 29 0.98 11.42 2.86
C ILE A 29 -0.35 12.01 3.37
N PHE A 30 -1.18 12.59 2.49
CA PHE A 30 -2.50 13.10 2.89
C PHE A 30 -3.39 11.97 3.44
N GLN A 31 -3.33 10.78 2.86
CA GLN A 31 -4.05 9.62 3.37
C GLN A 31 -3.58 9.25 4.78
N GLN A 32 -2.28 9.23 5.03
CA GLN A 32 -1.74 8.93 6.35
C GLN A 32 -2.14 10.00 7.38
N LEU A 33 -2.12 11.27 6.98
CA LEU A 33 -2.51 12.37 7.87
C LEU A 33 -3.97 12.27 8.29
N TYR A 34 -4.90 12.01 7.37
CA TYR A 34 -6.31 11.90 7.78
C TYR A 34 -6.55 10.66 8.68
N THR A 35 -5.87 9.54 8.43
CA THR A 35 -5.98 8.37 9.32
C THR A 35 -5.49 8.70 10.75
N MET A 36 -4.47 9.56 10.88
CA MET A 36 -4.03 10.04 12.19
C MET A 36 -5.08 10.95 12.83
N VAL A 37 -5.68 11.87 12.07
CA VAL A 37 -6.75 12.76 12.57
C VAL A 37 -7.96 11.95 13.02
N ASP A 38 -8.41 10.97 12.24
CA ASP A 38 -9.50 10.04 12.60
C ASP A 38 -9.21 9.36 13.93
N THR A 39 -7.99 8.80 14.10
CA THR A 39 -7.56 8.18 15.36
C THR A 39 -7.60 9.15 16.54
N ILE A 40 -7.17 10.41 16.34
CA ILE A 40 -7.19 11.45 17.39
C ILE A 40 -8.63 11.83 17.76
N VAL A 41 -9.49 12.06 16.76
CA VAL A 41 -10.90 12.44 17.00
C VAL A 41 -11.63 11.32 17.75
N VAL A 42 -11.48 10.07 17.33
CA VAL A 42 -12.07 8.93 18.02
C VAL A 42 -11.53 8.79 19.44
N GLY A 43 -10.22 8.90 19.63
CA GLY A 43 -9.60 8.78 20.96
C GLY A 43 -10.04 9.87 21.95
N GLN A 44 -10.15 11.11 21.49
CA GLN A 44 -10.53 12.24 22.34
C GLN A 44 -12.03 12.31 22.62
N VAL A 45 -12.87 11.97 21.65
CA VAL A 45 -14.33 12.12 21.76
C VAL A 45 -15.01 10.83 22.21
N ALA A 46 -14.67 9.68 21.61
CA ALA A 46 -15.27 8.39 21.94
C ALA A 46 -14.54 7.62 23.05
N GLY A 47 -13.37 8.10 23.44
CA GLY A 47 -12.60 7.61 24.59
C GLY A 47 -11.64 6.46 24.25
N VAL A 48 -10.86 6.06 25.30
CA VAL A 48 -9.76 5.10 25.19
C VAL A 48 -10.21 3.72 24.68
N GLN A 49 -11.40 3.27 25.07
CA GLN A 49 -11.93 1.98 24.62
C GLN A 49 -12.21 1.97 23.09
N ALA A 50 -12.76 3.06 22.55
CA ALA A 50 -12.98 3.22 21.12
C ALA A 50 -11.64 3.25 20.34
N LEU A 51 -10.64 3.94 20.87
CA LEU A 51 -9.29 3.96 20.31
C LEU A 51 -8.67 2.56 20.30
N ALA A 52 -8.79 1.81 21.38
CA ALA A 52 -8.31 0.43 21.48
C ALA A 52 -9.05 -0.49 20.50
N ALA A 53 -10.35 -0.27 20.28
CA ALA A 53 -11.14 -1.01 19.32
C ALA A 53 -10.65 -0.79 17.89
N LEU A 54 -10.28 0.44 17.50
CA LEU A 54 -9.68 0.74 16.19
C LEU A 54 -8.31 0.04 16.04
N GLY A 55 -7.47 0.08 17.07
CA GLY A 55 -6.18 -0.58 17.05
C GLY A 55 -6.27 -2.11 16.87
N ALA A 56 -7.27 -2.73 17.51
CA ALA A 56 -7.48 -4.18 17.41
C ALA A 56 -7.85 -4.65 16.00
N VAL A 57 -8.43 -3.79 15.16
CA VAL A 57 -8.86 -4.12 13.80
C VAL A 57 -7.85 -3.73 12.71
N GLU A 58 -6.82 -2.98 13.03
CA GLU A 58 -5.87 -2.39 12.07
C GLU A 58 -5.28 -3.45 11.12
N TRP A 59 -4.76 -4.55 11.65
CA TRP A 59 -4.16 -5.62 10.85
C TRP A 59 -5.16 -6.36 9.97
N ILE A 60 -6.38 -6.57 10.47
CA ILE A 60 -7.47 -7.19 9.69
C ILE A 60 -7.79 -6.31 8.49
N MET A 61 -7.85 -5.00 8.70
CA MET A 61 -8.10 -4.03 7.64
C MET A 61 -6.96 -3.98 6.62
N TRP A 62 -5.72 -3.93 7.06
CA TRP A 62 -4.55 -3.95 6.17
C TRP A 62 -4.55 -5.19 5.27
N MET A 63 -4.81 -6.36 5.84
CA MET A 63 -4.91 -7.61 5.08
C MET A 63 -6.04 -7.56 4.04
N THR A 64 -7.23 -7.11 4.45
CA THR A 64 -8.42 -7.05 3.57
C THR A 64 -8.23 -6.05 2.43
N LEU A 65 -7.71 -4.85 2.73
CA LEU A 65 -7.42 -3.83 1.73
C LEU A 65 -6.28 -4.25 0.79
N GLY A 66 -5.28 -4.95 1.33
CA GLY A 66 -4.16 -5.51 0.56
C GLY A 66 -4.61 -6.48 -0.52
N VAL A 67 -5.66 -7.29 -0.26
CA VAL A 67 -6.28 -8.16 -1.27
C VAL A 67 -6.86 -7.35 -2.43
N SER A 68 -7.67 -6.34 -2.13
CA SER A 68 -8.32 -5.49 -3.14
C SER A 68 -7.28 -4.74 -3.98
N THR A 69 -6.27 -4.15 -3.33
CA THR A 69 -5.20 -3.41 -4.00
C THR A 69 -4.34 -4.32 -4.88
N GLY A 70 -3.98 -5.52 -4.40
CA GLY A 70 -3.15 -6.46 -5.14
C GLY A 70 -3.79 -6.90 -6.46
N VAL A 71 -5.09 -7.24 -6.44
CA VAL A 71 -5.84 -7.64 -7.63
C VAL A 71 -5.87 -6.51 -8.67
N THR A 72 -6.27 -5.31 -8.26
CA THR A 72 -6.42 -4.17 -9.18
C THR A 72 -5.07 -3.67 -9.71
N GLN A 73 -4.00 -3.76 -8.91
CA GLN A 73 -2.65 -3.46 -9.36
C GLN A 73 -2.20 -4.44 -10.44
N GLY A 74 -2.49 -5.74 -10.30
CA GLY A 74 -2.21 -6.75 -11.31
C GLY A 74 -2.90 -6.44 -12.64
N PHE A 75 -4.16 -6.00 -12.61
CA PHE A 75 -4.89 -5.63 -13.82
C PHE A 75 -4.28 -4.41 -14.52
N SER A 76 -3.77 -3.43 -13.75
CA SER A 76 -3.13 -2.24 -14.31
C SER A 76 -1.89 -2.55 -15.17
N ILE A 77 -1.23 -3.68 -14.94
CA ILE A 77 -0.08 -4.13 -15.73
C ILE A 77 -0.50 -4.36 -17.19
N LEU A 78 -1.54 -5.14 -17.42
CA LEU A 78 -2.01 -5.44 -18.77
C LEU A 78 -2.62 -4.20 -19.45
N ILE A 79 -3.30 -3.36 -18.68
CA ILE A 79 -3.84 -2.08 -19.16
C ILE A 79 -2.70 -1.18 -19.64
N SER A 80 -1.62 -1.04 -18.89
CA SER A 80 -0.46 -0.21 -19.28
C SER A 80 0.26 -0.78 -20.52
N GLN A 81 0.37 -2.12 -20.63
CA GLN A 81 0.96 -2.77 -21.80
C GLN A 81 0.13 -2.54 -23.06
N HIS A 82 -1.20 -2.73 -23.02
CA HIS A 82 -2.07 -2.46 -24.16
C HIS A 82 -2.09 -0.98 -24.55
N TYR A 83 -2.05 -0.09 -23.54
CA TYR A 83 -1.94 1.36 -23.80
C TYR A 83 -0.63 1.71 -24.52
N GLY A 84 0.50 1.21 -24.05
CA GLY A 84 1.80 1.42 -24.69
C GLY A 84 1.88 0.84 -26.11
N ALA A 85 1.25 -0.31 -26.33
CA ALA A 85 1.13 -0.96 -27.64
C ALA A 85 0.14 -0.25 -28.60
N LYS A 86 -0.61 0.74 -28.11
CA LYS A 86 -1.69 1.45 -28.85
C LYS A 86 -2.78 0.51 -29.36
N LYS A 87 -2.99 -0.62 -28.67
CA LYS A 87 -4.02 -1.60 -28.98
C LYS A 87 -5.34 -1.21 -28.32
N TRP A 88 -6.01 -0.20 -28.85
CA TRP A 88 -7.16 0.44 -28.21
C TRP A 88 -8.34 -0.51 -27.96
N ASN A 89 -8.62 -1.41 -28.90
CA ASN A 89 -9.68 -2.41 -28.76
C ASN A 89 -9.37 -3.40 -27.62
N ASP A 90 -8.14 -3.92 -27.58
CA ASP A 90 -7.69 -4.82 -26.50
C ASP A 90 -7.66 -4.08 -25.15
N LEU A 91 -7.31 -2.78 -25.15
CA LEU A 91 -7.32 -1.93 -23.97
C LEU A 91 -8.73 -1.81 -23.39
N LYS A 92 -9.74 -1.48 -24.21
CA LYS A 92 -11.15 -1.36 -23.78
C LYS A 92 -11.66 -2.68 -23.20
N LYS A 93 -11.44 -3.80 -23.88
CA LYS A 93 -11.81 -5.14 -23.38
C LYS A 93 -11.12 -5.48 -22.07
N THR A 94 -9.81 -5.16 -21.96
CA THR A 94 -9.06 -5.37 -20.71
C THR A 94 -9.62 -4.55 -19.56
N VAL A 95 -9.97 -3.29 -19.80
CA VAL A 95 -10.58 -2.41 -18.78
C VAL A 95 -11.96 -2.94 -18.37
N ALA A 96 -12.83 -3.32 -19.33
CA ALA A 96 -14.15 -3.88 -19.05
C ALA A 96 -14.08 -5.17 -18.21
N HIS A 97 -13.22 -6.10 -18.61
CA HIS A 97 -13.02 -7.35 -17.85
C HIS A 97 -12.37 -7.09 -16.48
N SER A 98 -11.51 -6.08 -16.34
CA SER A 98 -10.95 -5.67 -15.05
C SER A 98 -12.04 -5.14 -14.11
N TYR A 99 -13.01 -4.37 -14.59
CA TYR A 99 -14.17 -3.94 -13.81
C TYR A 99 -15.00 -5.13 -13.33
N LEU A 100 -15.31 -6.07 -14.22
CA LEU A 100 -16.07 -7.27 -13.88
C LEU A 100 -15.36 -8.11 -12.81
N LEU A 101 -14.07 -8.41 -13.00
CA LEU A 101 -13.30 -9.20 -12.05
C LEU A 101 -13.12 -8.48 -10.70
N THR A 102 -12.95 -7.16 -10.71
CA THR A 102 -12.90 -6.36 -9.48
C THR A 102 -14.23 -6.42 -8.74
N ALA A 103 -15.36 -6.30 -9.42
CA ALA A 103 -16.68 -6.40 -8.81
C ALA A 103 -16.92 -7.79 -8.18
N VAL A 104 -16.59 -8.87 -8.89
CA VAL A 104 -16.68 -10.23 -8.38
C VAL A 104 -15.77 -10.42 -7.16
N THR A 105 -14.51 -9.99 -7.24
CA THR A 105 -13.57 -10.10 -6.11
C THR A 105 -14.05 -9.28 -4.91
N ALA A 106 -14.59 -8.08 -5.13
CA ALA A 106 -15.10 -7.23 -4.06
C ALA A 106 -16.29 -7.85 -3.34
N ILE A 107 -17.23 -8.45 -4.08
CA ILE A 107 -18.40 -9.13 -3.51
C ILE A 107 -17.95 -10.36 -2.72
N LEU A 108 -17.07 -11.19 -3.27
CA LEU A 108 -16.53 -12.36 -2.56
C LEU A 108 -15.79 -11.93 -1.28
N LEU A 109 -14.94 -10.90 -1.37
CA LEU A 109 -14.20 -10.39 -0.22
C LEU A 109 -15.15 -9.82 0.84
N LEU A 110 -16.19 -9.06 0.46
CA LEU A 110 -17.21 -8.57 1.34
C LEU A 110 -17.89 -9.72 2.12
N LEU A 111 -18.36 -10.74 1.40
CA LEU A 111 -19.06 -11.87 2.01
C LEU A 111 -18.15 -12.65 2.98
N ILE A 112 -16.93 -12.98 2.55
CA ILE A 112 -15.96 -13.69 3.38
C ILE A 112 -15.61 -12.85 4.61
N SER A 113 -15.34 -11.57 4.46
CA SER A 113 -14.94 -10.69 5.56
C SER A 113 -16.08 -10.50 6.57
N GLN A 114 -17.33 -10.34 6.12
CA GLN A 114 -18.50 -10.23 7.00
C GLN A 114 -18.72 -11.50 7.83
N LEU A 115 -18.57 -12.68 7.21
CA LEU A 115 -18.70 -13.96 7.90
C LEU A 115 -17.56 -14.20 8.89
N ALA A 116 -16.34 -13.82 8.50
CA ALA A 116 -15.12 -14.04 9.29
C ALA A 116 -14.92 -12.99 10.41
N ALA A 117 -15.58 -11.82 10.35
CA ALA A 117 -15.28 -10.67 11.21
C ALA A 117 -15.20 -11.01 12.70
N ARG A 118 -16.23 -11.67 13.24
CA ARG A 118 -16.27 -12.06 14.66
C ARG A 118 -15.22 -13.12 15.00
N TRP A 119 -15.06 -14.12 14.13
CA TRP A 119 -14.11 -15.19 14.33
C TRP A 119 -12.66 -14.67 14.33
N LEU A 120 -12.33 -13.72 13.44
CA LEU A 120 -11.01 -13.09 13.40
C LEU A 120 -10.71 -12.31 14.68
N LEU A 121 -11.67 -11.55 15.23
CA LEU A 121 -11.50 -10.82 16.48
C LEU A 121 -11.25 -11.76 17.67
N VAL A 122 -11.99 -12.87 17.73
CA VAL A 122 -11.79 -13.90 18.76
C VAL A 122 -10.44 -14.58 18.60
N LEU A 123 -10.04 -14.91 17.37
CA LEU A 123 -8.74 -15.53 17.08
C LEU A 123 -7.56 -14.62 17.49
N LEU A 124 -7.73 -13.30 17.36
CA LEU A 124 -6.74 -12.31 17.78
C LEU A 124 -6.80 -11.96 19.27
N ASN A 125 -7.60 -12.71 20.06
CA ASN A 125 -7.79 -12.47 21.50
C ASN A 125 -8.19 -11.02 21.81
N THR A 126 -9.09 -10.43 20.99
CA THR A 126 -9.61 -9.09 21.25
C THR A 126 -10.37 -9.08 22.59
N PRO A 127 -10.07 -8.17 23.53
CA PRO A 127 -10.71 -8.12 24.83
C PRO A 127 -12.25 -7.94 24.73
N ASP A 128 -12.99 -8.60 25.62
CA ASP A 128 -14.46 -8.61 25.62
C ASP A 128 -15.10 -7.23 25.73
N ASN A 129 -14.43 -6.31 26.44
CA ASN A 129 -14.90 -4.94 26.63
C ASN A 129 -14.86 -4.06 25.38
N ILE A 130 -14.08 -4.45 24.36
CA ILE A 130 -13.94 -3.70 23.10
C ILE A 130 -14.40 -4.48 21.86
N ILE A 131 -14.58 -5.80 21.94
CA ILE A 131 -14.92 -6.66 20.79
C ILE A 131 -16.20 -6.22 20.09
N GLY A 132 -17.20 -5.72 20.85
CA GLY A 132 -18.45 -5.20 20.30
C GLY A 132 -18.22 -3.97 19.41
N MET A 133 -17.42 -3.00 19.87
CA MET A 133 -17.06 -1.81 19.11
C MET A 133 -16.21 -2.15 17.89
N SER A 134 -15.22 -3.03 18.06
CA SER A 134 -14.38 -3.53 16.97
C SER A 134 -15.20 -4.21 15.87
N LEU A 135 -16.19 -5.01 16.26
CA LEU A 135 -17.08 -5.72 15.32
C LEU A 135 -17.98 -4.75 14.56
N ILE A 136 -18.55 -3.73 15.23
CA ILE A 136 -19.36 -2.70 14.56
C ILE A 136 -18.51 -1.95 13.54
N TYR A 137 -17.32 -1.51 13.91
CA TYR A 137 -16.39 -0.81 13.02
C TYR A 137 -16.05 -1.67 11.79
N LEU A 138 -15.60 -2.93 12.00
CA LEU A 138 -15.28 -3.86 10.92
C LEU A 138 -16.43 -4.10 9.96
N ARG A 139 -17.64 -4.32 10.48
CA ARG A 139 -18.79 -4.59 9.63
C ARG A 139 -19.14 -3.41 8.73
N ILE A 140 -19.07 -2.19 9.24
CA ILE A 140 -19.31 -0.98 8.43
C ILE A 140 -18.23 -0.82 7.37
N VAL A 141 -16.96 -0.98 7.73
CA VAL A 141 -15.85 -0.85 6.77
C VAL A 141 -15.89 -1.97 5.72
N PHE A 142 -16.25 -3.19 6.11
CA PHE A 142 -16.41 -4.30 5.17
C PHE A 142 -17.59 -4.09 4.20
N CYS A 143 -18.69 -3.46 4.63
CA CYS A 143 -19.71 -2.99 3.69
C CYS A 143 -19.17 -1.98 2.68
N GLY A 144 -18.14 -1.23 3.03
CA GLY A 144 -17.41 -0.32 2.14
C GLY A 144 -16.44 -0.99 1.14
N ILE A 145 -16.15 -2.30 1.25
CA ILE A 145 -15.20 -3.00 0.37
C ILE A 145 -15.48 -2.78 -1.13
N PRO A 146 -16.74 -2.86 -1.63
CA PRO A 146 -17.02 -2.60 -3.03
C PRO A 146 -16.67 -1.16 -3.46
N ILE A 147 -16.83 -0.19 -2.58
CA ILE A 147 -16.48 1.22 -2.81
C ILE A 147 -14.97 1.39 -2.91
N VAL A 148 -14.23 0.79 -1.98
CA VAL A 148 -12.75 0.81 -1.99
C VAL A 148 -12.20 0.10 -3.22
N ALA A 149 -12.79 -1.04 -3.61
CA ALA A 149 -12.40 -1.76 -4.82
C ALA A 149 -12.68 -0.93 -6.09
N ALA A 150 -13.81 -0.22 -6.14
CA ALA A 150 -14.12 0.71 -7.24
C ALA A 150 -13.10 1.85 -7.32
N TYR A 151 -12.74 2.47 -6.19
CA TYR A 151 -11.66 3.46 -6.16
C TYR A 151 -10.34 2.86 -6.68
N ASN A 152 -9.96 1.70 -6.17
CA ASN A 152 -8.69 1.06 -6.53
C ASN A 152 -8.61 0.73 -8.02
N ILE A 153 -9.68 0.23 -8.64
CA ILE A 153 -9.66 -0.08 -10.08
C ILE A 153 -9.64 1.18 -10.94
N PHE A 154 -10.44 2.21 -10.62
CA PHE A 154 -10.42 3.46 -11.37
C PHE A 154 -9.08 4.19 -11.24
N ALA A 155 -8.51 4.23 -10.04
CA ALA A 155 -7.18 4.77 -9.81
C ALA A 155 -6.08 3.95 -10.54
N SER A 156 -6.23 2.62 -10.61
CA SER A 156 -5.31 1.74 -11.33
C SER A 156 -5.37 1.96 -12.85
N VAL A 157 -6.57 2.13 -13.42
CA VAL A 157 -6.73 2.53 -14.83
C VAL A 157 -6.05 3.87 -15.10
N LEU A 158 -6.31 4.89 -14.27
CA LEU A 158 -5.69 6.21 -14.42
C LEU A 158 -4.16 6.13 -14.35
N ARG A 159 -3.64 5.39 -13.35
CA ARG A 159 -2.18 5.17 -13.21
C ARG A 159 -1.60 4.45 -14.42
N ALA A 160 -2.25 3.41 -14.92
CA ALA A 160 -1.81 2.67 -16.11
C ALA A 160 -1.71 3.56 -17.36
N LEU A 161 -2.57 4.58 -17.46
CA LEU A 161 -2.57 5.60 -18.51
C LEU A 161 -1.60 6.78 -18.24
N GLY A 162 -0.78 6.70 -17.18
CA GLY A 162 0.19 7.74 -16.83
C GLY A 162 -0.38 8.94 -16.06
N ASN A 163 -1.62 8.86 -15.54
CA ASN A 163 -2.25 9.90 -14.75
C ASN A 163 -2.18 9.58 -13.26
N SER A 164 -1.25 10.23 -12.55
CA SER A 164 -1.13 10.15 -11.08
C SER A 164 -1.78 11.33 -10.35
N ARG A 165 -2.10 12.42 -11.07
CA ARG A 165 -2.66 13.63 -10.47
C ARG A 165 -4.12 13.47 -10.07
N THR A 166 -4.90 12.77 -10.88
CA THR A 166 -6.33 12.55 -10.57
C THR A 166 -6.53 11.74 -9.29
N PRO A 167 -5.85 10.59 -9.07
CA PRO A 167 -5.88 9.89 -7.78
C PRO A 167 -5.42 10.76 -6.60
N LEU A 168 -4.38 11.60 -6.77
CA LEU A 168 -3.95 12.56 -5.74
C LEU A 168 -5.09 13.50 -5.34
N ILE A 169 -5.72 14.15 -6.32
CA ILE A 169 -6.82 15.10 -6.05
C ILE A 169 -7.98 14.37 -5.35
N ALA A 170 -8.32 13.16 -5.80
CA ALA A 170 -9.34 12.34 -5.16
C ALA A 170 -9.02 12.07 -3.68
N MET A 171 -7.77 11.75 -3.36
CA MET A 171 -7.33 11.47 -1.99
C MET A 171 -7.32 12.72 -1.12
N ILE A 172 -6.90 13.88 -1.64
CA ILE A 172 -6.96 15.16 -0.91
C ILE A 172 -8.42 15.52 -0.57
N ILE A 173 -9.33 15.39 -1.54
CA ILE A 173 -10.76 15.66 -1.32
C ILE A 173 -11.32 14.68 -0.28
N ALA A 174 -11.00 13.39 -0.39
CA ALA A 174 -11.45 12.40 0.56
C ALA A 174 -10.92 12.66 1.97
N ALA A 175 -9.65 13.02 2.11
CA ALA A 175 -9.07 13.35 3.40
C ALA A 175 -9.80 14.52 4.08
N PHE A 176 -10.10 15.58 3.30
CA PHE A 176 -10.87 16.70 3.83
C PHE A 176 -12.31 16.32 4.22
N ILE A 177 -13.01 15.57 3.35
CA ILE A 177 -14.37 15.09 3.63
C ILE A 177 -14.36 14.17 4.86
N ASN A 178 -13.39 13.27 4.98
CA ASN A 178 -13.29 12.37 6.13
C ASN A 178 -13.17 13.15 7.44
N VAL A 179 -12.23 14.10 7.53
CA VAL A 179 -12.04 14.92 8.74
C VAL A 179 -13.32 15.68 9.12
N VAL A 180 -14.01 16.27 8.14
CA VAL A 180 -15.28 16.97 8.39
C VAL A 180 -16.35 16.01 8.88
N LEU A 181 -16.47 14.83 8.26
CA LEU A 181 -17.47 13.83 8.66
C LEU A 181 -17.14 13.19 10.01
N ASP A 182 -15.87 13.01 10.35
CA ASP A 182 -15.48 12.56 11.69
C ASP A 182 -15.94 13.54 12.77
N LEU A 183 -15.72 14.84 12.55
CA LEU A 183 -16.21 15.86 13.48
C LEU A 183 -17.74 15.87 13.58
N VAL A 184 -18.44 15.68 12.48
CA VAL A 184 -19.93 15.64 12.46
C VAL A 184 -20.46 14.37 13.10
N PHE A 185 -19.97 13.20 12.71
CA PHE A 185 -20.53 11.92 13.15
C PHE A 185 -20.03 11.51 14.53
N VAL A 186 -18.73 11.69 14.81
CA VAL A 186 -18.15 11.27 16.08
C VAL A 186 -18.37 12.35 17.15
N ALA A 187 -18.03 13.62 16.87
CA ALA A 187 -18.14 14.69 17.85
C ALA A 187 -19.56 15.31 17.91
N GLY A 188 -20.21 15.50 16.76
CA GLY A 188 -21.54 16.12 16.70
C GLY A 188 -22.67 15.18 17.10
N PHE A 189 -22.71 13.99 16.47
CA PHE A 189 -23.79 13.00 16.70
C PHE A 189 -23.45 11.95 17.76
N ASN A 190 -22.22 11.91 18.27
CA ASN A 190 -21.73 10.94 19.26
C ASN A 190 -21.88 9.48 18.80
N TRP A 191 -21.69 9.20 17.50
CA TRP A 191 -21.80 7.83 16.96
C TRP A 191 -20.54 6.99 17.21
N GLY A 192 -19.54 7.52 17.89
CA GLY A 192 -18.33 6.79 18.29
C GLY A 192 -17.63 6.11 17.11
N VAL A 193 -17.23 4.84 17.29
CA VAL A 193 -16.52 4.06 16.25
C VAL A 193 -17.36 3.84 14.98
N ALA A 194 -18.69 3.78 15.09
CA ALA A 194 -19.57 3.66 13.93
C ALA A 194 -19.54 4.93 13.07
N GLY A 195 -19.47 6.10 13.70
CA GLY A 195 -19.33 7.38 13.03
C GLY A 195 -18.04 7.47 12.23
N ALA A 196 -16.90 7.10 12.82
CA ALA A 196 -15.61 7.06 12.16
C ALA A 196 -15.60 6.09 10.96
N ALA A 197 -16.14 4.89 11.12
CA ALA A 197 -16.26 3.94 10.03
C ALA A 197 -17.11 4.47 8.86
N LEU A 198 -18.24 5.11 9.15
CA LEU A 198 -19.11 5.72 8.14
C LEU A 198 -18.45 6.91 7.45
N ALA A 199 -17.73 7.75 8.19
CA ALA A 199 -16.96 8.86 7.64
C ALA A 199 -15.92 8.38 6.64
N THR A 200 -15.15 7.34 7.01
CA THR A 200 -14.15 6.71 6.15
C THR A 200 -14.77 6.14 4.87
N VAL A 201 -15.83 5.34 4.98
CA VAL A 201 -16.50 4.74 3.81
C VAL A 201 -17.11 5.80 2.90
N THR A 202 -17.70 6.87 3.46
CA THR A 202 -18.28 7.97 2.70
C THR A 202 -17.18 8.76 1.97
N ALA A 203 -16.08 9.07 2.62
CA ALA A 203 -14.93 9.74 1.99
C ALA A 203 -14.35 8.91 0.83
N GLN A 204 -14.25 7.59 1.00
CA GLN A 204 -13.82 6.68 -0.06
C GLN A 204 -14.81 6.65 -1.23
N ALA A 205 -16.11 6.75 -0.97
CA ALA A 205 -17.13 6.82 -2.02
C ALA A 205 -16.96 8.06 -2.90
N PHE A 206 -16.65 9.21 -2.30
CA PHE A 206 -16.33 10.43 -3.06
C PHE A 206 -15.07 10.26 -3.91
N SER A 207 -14.01 9.63 -3.37
CA SER A 207 -12.81 9.34 -4.14
C SER A 207 -13.09 8.41 -5.33
N ALA A 208 -13.86 7.35 -5.11
CA ALA A 208 -14.25 6.41 -6.15
C ALA A 208 -15.06 7.12 -7.25
N PHE A 209 -16.03 7.93 -6.86
CA PHE A 209 -16.88 8.70 -7.78
C PHE A 209 -16.07 9.72 -8.60
N TYR A 210 -15.15 10.45 -7.96
CA TYR A 210 -14.28 11.41 -8.66
C TYR A 210 -13.37 10.72 -9.69
N CYS A 211 -12.76 9.59 -9.31
CA CYS A 211 -11.94 8.80 -10.23
C CYS A 211 -12.78 8.20 -11.36
N PHE A 212 -14.00 7.70 -11.09
CA PHE A 212 -14.94 7.21 -12.09
C PHE A 212 -15.29 8.26 -13.12
N LEU A 213 -15.70 9.47 -12.69
CA LEU A 213 -16.00 10.57 -13.60
C LEU A 213 -14.80 10.97 -14.46
N SER A 214 -13.61 10.87 -13.89
CA SER A 214 -12.37 11.18 -14.60
C SER A 214 -12.04 10.13 -15.66
N VAL A 215 -12.24 8.83 -15.37
CA VAL A 215 -12.05 7.74 -16.33
C VAL A 215 -13.06 7.83 -17.47
N ARG A 216 -14.34 8.13 -17.17
CA ARG A 216 -15.38 8.30 -18.19
C ARG A 216 -15.09 9.37 -19.24
N LYS A 217 -14.28 10.39 -18.90
CA LYS A 217 -13.85 11.47 -19.82
C LYS A 217 -12.73 11.05 -20.77
N ILE A 218 -12.16 9.85 -20.62
CA ILE A 218 -11.06 9.34 -21.42
C ILE A 218 -11.61 8.40 -22.48
N GLU A 219 -11.77 8.86 -23.72
CA GLU A 219 -12.39 8.10 -24.82
C GLU A 219 -11.73 6.74 -25.10
N ILE A 220 -10.40 6.66 -24.97
CA ILE A 220 -9.64 5.44 -25.28
C ILE A 220 -9.91 4.28 -24.31
N VAL A 221 -10.50 4.55 -23.15
CA VAL A 221 -10.92 3.55 -22.15
C VAL A 221 -12.43 3.56 -21.91
N HIS A 222 -13.17 4.31 -22.74
CA HIS A 222 -14.63 4.23 -22.70
C HIS A 222 -15.05 2.83 -23.14
N THR A 223 -15.77 2.13 -22.26
CA THR A 223 -16.18 0.74 -22.49
C THR A 223 -17.65 0.69 -22.88
N ASP A 224 -17.95 -0.02 -23.95
CA ASP A 224 -19.28 -0.31 -24.43
C ASP A 224 -19.72 -1.73 -24.06
N ARG A 225 -20.96 -2.08 -24.32
CA ARG A 225 -21.54 -3.39 -23.98
C ARG A 225 -20.78 -4.55 -24.62
N ASP A 226 -20.28 -4.34 -25.83
CA ASP A 226 -19.52 -5.34 -26.61
C ASP A 226 -18.14 -5.62 -26.03
N ASP A 227 -17.55 -4.69 -25.27
CA ASP A 227 -16.25 -4.87 -24.63
C ASP A 227 -16.31 -5.87 -23.45
N PHE A 228 -17.50 -6.14 -22.92
CA PHE A 228 -17.73 -7.16 -21.89
C PHE A 228 -17.95 -8.57 -22.50
N ALA A 229 -17.98 -8.70 -23.81
CA ALA A 229 -18.11 -9.98 -24.48
C ALA A 229 -16.93 -10.89 -24.12
N LYS A 230 -17.19 -12.20 -23.97
CA LYS A 230 -16.19 -13.18 -23.55
C LYS A 230 -15.00 -13.20 -24.49
N VAL A 231 -13.82 -12.86 -23.98
CA VAL A 231 -12.54 -12.97 -24.69
C VAL A 231 -11.79 -14.19 -24.14
N PRO A 232 -11.53 -15.22 -24.98
CA PRO A 232 -10.83 -16.42 -24.53
C PRO A 232 -9.48 -16.08 -23.89
N GLY A 233 -9.23 -16.59 -22.68
CA GLY A 233 -7.96 -16.44 -21.96
C GLY A 233 -7.72 -15.09 -21.25
N LEU A 234 -8.49 -14.03 -21.55
CA LEU A 234 -8.26 -12.70 -20.97
C LEU A 234 -8.43 -12.70 -19.44
N ASN A 235 -9.53 -13.25 -18.93
CA ASN A 235 -9.78 -13.33 -17.49
C ASN A 235 -8.70 -14.15 -16.78
N ARG A 236 -8.26 -15.27 -17.39
CA ARG A 236 -7.17 -16.09 -16.85
C ARG A 236 -5.85 -15.29 -16.78
N LYS A 237 -5.56 -14.48 -17.81
CA LYS A 237 -4.37 -13.64 -17.87
C LYS A 237 -4.43 -12.55 -16.81
N LEU A 238 -5.56 -11.84 -16.68
CA LEU A 238 -5.76 -10.81 -15.68
C LEU A 238 -5.63 -11.39 -14.26
N PHE A 239 -6.31 -12.49 -13.96
CA PHE A 239 -6.23 -13.15 -12.67
C PHE A 239 -4.82 -13.68 -12.39
N GLY A 240 -4.14 -14.22 -13.40
CA GLY A 240 -2.75 -14.67 -13.32
C GLY A 240 -1.75 -13.56 -13.00
N LEU A 241 -2.07 -12.30 -13.33
CA LEU A 241 -1.28 -11.14 -12.93
C LEU A 241 -1.67 -10.63 -11.53
N GLY A 242 -2.95 -10.63 -11.19
CA GLY A 242 -3.46 -10.09 -9.93
C GLY A 242 -3.29 -11.02 -8.73
N ALA A 243 -3.56 -12.32 -8.89
CA ALA A 243 -3.51 -13.26 -7.78
C ALA A 243 -2.13 -13.36 -7.10
N PRO A 244 -0.99 -13.41 -7.82
CA PRO A 244 0.31 -13.43 -7.15
C PRO A 244 0.56 -12.17 -6.32
N ILE A 245 0.12 -10.99 -6.78
CA ILE A 245 0.30 -9.74 -6.02
C ILE A 245 -0.60 -9.74 -4.76
N LEU A 246 -1.83 -10.23 -4.89
CA LEU A 246 -2.72 -10.45 -3.75
C LEU A 246 -2.05 -11.35 -2.70
N PHE A 247 -1.56 -12.53 -3.12
CA PHE A 247 -0.90 -13.47 -2.20
C PHE A 247 0.37 -12.87 -1.59
N GLN A 248 1.14 -12.10 -2.36
CA GLN A 248 2.29 -11.36 -1.85
C GLN A 248 1.91 -10.44 -0.69
N ASN A 249 0.86 -9.62 -0.86
CA ASN A 249 0.40 -8.69 0.17
C ASN A 249 -0.07 -9.43 1.44
N VAL A 250 -0.79 -10.54 1.28
CA VAL A 250 -1.23 -11.39 2.40
C VAL A 250 -0.02 -11.97 3.14
N ILE A 251 0.95 -12.54 2.42
CA ILE A 251 2.15 -13.15 3.02
C ILE A 251 2.96 -12.11 3.80
N ILE A 252 3.15 -10.91 3.24
CA ILE A 252 3.88 -9.82 3.92
C ILE A 252 3.13 -9.41 5.20
N SER A 253 1.80 -9.29 5.16
CA SER A 253 0.97 -8.93 6.32
C SER A 253 1.07 -10.00 7.43
N VAL A 254 1.02 -11.28 7.07
CA VAL A 254 1.20 -12.39 8.02
C VAL A 254 2.60 -12.37 8.63
N GLY A 255 3.62 -12.02 7.84
CA GLY A 255 4.98 -11.82 8.34
C GLY A 255 5.08 -10.72 9.40
N GLY A 256 4.40 -9.58 9.17
CA GLY A 256 4.31 -8.49 10.14
C GLY A 256 3.63 -8.92 11.45
N LEU A 257 2.52 -9.67 11.36
CA LEU A 257 1.83 -10.23 12.53
C LEU A 257 2.73 -11.19 13.33
N ALA A 258 3.51 -12.03 12.65
CA ALA A 258 4.44 -12.96 13.32
C ALA A 258 5.54 -12.21 14.10
N VAL A 259 6.09 -11.15 13.52
CA VAL A 259 7.07 -10.29 14.22
C VAL A 259 6.42 -9.57 15.40
N GLN A 260 5.21 -9.04 15.24
CA GLN A 260 4.48 -8.39 16.33
C GLN A 260 4.25 -9.35 17.51
N PHE A 261 3.92 -10.62 17.22
CA PHE A 261 3.79 -11.63 18.26
C PHE A 261 5.08 -11.82 19.08
N VAL A 262 6.24 -11.86 18.42
CA VAL A 262 7.55 -11.97 19.09
C VAL A 262 7.83 -10.72 19.93
N ILE A 263 7.56 -9.53 19.40
CA ILE A 263 7.80 -8.24 20.06
C ILE A 263 6.97 -8.12 21.35
N ASN A 264 5.73 -8.59 21.32
CA ASN A 264 4.85 -8.56 22.48
C ASN A 264 5.45 -9.32 23.69
N GLY A 265 6.36 -10.26 23.46
CA GLY A 265 7.10 -10.98 24.50
C GLY A 265 8.21 -10.18 25.20
N TYR A 266 8.62 -9.01 24.66
CA TYR A 266 9.72 -8.21 25.25
C TYR A 266 9.28 -7.14 26.26
N GLY A 267 7.98 -7.08 26.54
CA GLY A 267 7.42 -6.17 27.55
C GLY A 267 7.00 -4.82 26.98
N PHE A 268 6.25 -4.10 27.82
CA PHE A 268 5.51 -2.89 27.41
C PHE A 268 6.37 -1.79 26.81
N LEU A 269 7.51 -1.45 27.43
CA LEU A 269 8.39 -0.36 26.97
C LEU A 269 8.98 -0.65 25.59
N PHE A 270 9.34 -1.92 25.34
CA PHE A 270 9.87 -2.34 24.04
C PHE A 270 8.79 -2.26 22.94
N VAL A 271 7.59 -2.77 23.24
CA VAL A 271 6.44 -2.67 22.32
C VAL A 271 6.11 -1.22 22.00
N ALA A 272 6.11 -0.34 22.99
CA ALA A 272 5.82 1.08 22.80
C ALA A 272 6.86 1.76 21.88
N GLY A 273 8.15 1.51 22.09
CA GLY A 273 9.23 2.05 21.25
C GLY A 273 9.18 1.53 19.83
N PHE A 274 8.95 0.23 19.66
CA PHE A 274 8.79 -0.39 18.35
C PHE A 274 7.58 0.18 17.57
N THR A 275 6.44 0.32 18.26
CA THR A 275 5.20 0.86 17.68
C THR A 275 5.37 2.32 17.24
N ALA A 276 6.01 3.16 18.07
CA ALA A 276 6.30 4.55 17.72
C ALA A 276 7.15 4.64 16.44
N THR A 277 8.17 3.79 16.31
CA THR A 277 9.00 3.73 15.10
C THR A 277 8.19 3.27 13.90
N ASN A 278 7.32 2.25 14.03
CA ASN A 278 6.51 1.75 12.93
C ASN A 278 5.51 2.80 12.40
N LYS A 279 4.96 3.66 13.26
CA LYS A 279 4.10 4.78 12.81
C LYS A 279 4.88 5.74 11.91
N LEU A 280 6.12 6.04 12.28
CA LEU A 280 7.00 6.89 11.47
C LEU A 280 7.46 6.16 10.19
N TYR A 281 7.82 4.89 10.30
CA TYR A 281 8.21 4.05 9.15
C TYR A 281 7.13 4.02 8.05
N GLY A 282 5.86 3.92 8.42
CA GLY A 282 4.76 3.96 7.47
C GLY A 282 4.81 5.19 6.54
N VAL A 283 5.24 6.36 7.04
CA VAL A 283 5.43 7.57 6.23
C VAL A 283 6.64 7.43 5.30
N LEU A 284 7.75 6.85 5.80
CA LEU A 284 8.99 6.67 5.02
C LEU A 284 8.77 5.70 3.84
N GLU A 285 7.95 4.69 4.01
CA GLU A 285 7.63 3.69 2.99
C GLU A 285 6.75 4.25 1.85
N MET A 286 5.93 5.29 2.11
CA MET A 286 5.01 5.86 1.11
C MET A 286 5.72 6.33 -0.17
N ALA A 287 6.93 6.86 -0.04
CA ALA A 287 7.71 7.25 -1.20
C ALA A 287 8.19 6.04 -2.02
N ALA A 288 8.62 4.96 -1.38
CA ALA A 288 9.01 3.72 -2.06
C ALA A 288 7.84 3.09 -2.82
N ILE A 289 6.65 3.02 -2.21
CA ILE A 289 5.41 2.56 -2.84
C ILE A 289 5.08 3.41 -4.08
N SER A 290 5.25 4.73 -3.98
CA SER A 290 4.95 5.66 -5.07
C SER A 290 5.89 5.48 -6.26
N TYR A 291 7.18 5.24 -6.01
CA TYR A 291 8.11 4.81 -7.06
C TYR A 291 7.68 3.48 -7.68
N GLY A 292 7.20 2.54 -6.87
CA GLY A 292 6.68 1.27 -7.34
C GLY A 292 5.58 1.46 -8.39
N TYR A 293 4.54 2.24 -8.10
CA TYR A 293 3.48 2.54 -9.07
C TYR A 293 3.99 3.24 -10.34
N ALA A 294 4.95 4.17 -10.20
CA ALA A 294 5.54 4.85 -11.34
C ALA A 294 6.30 3.86 -12.25
N VAL A 295 7.07 2.95 -11.67
CA VAL A 295 7.86 1.96 -12.40
C VAL A 295 6.98 0.93 -13.09
N VAL A 296 5.93 0.40 -12.42
CA VAL A 296 4.96 -0.53 -13.05
C VAL A 296 4.35 0.09 -14.30
N SER A 297 3.86 1.33 -14.19
CA SER A 297 3.22 2.03 -15.31
C SER A 297 4.21 2.35 -16.44
N TYR A 298 5.42 2.82 -16.07
CA TYR A 298 6.47 3.14 -17.03
C TYR A 298 6.94 1.89 -17.79
N VAL A 299 7.27 0.82 -17.06
CA VAL A 299 7.75 -0.44 -17.66
C VAL A 299 6.66 -1.08 -18.51
N GLY A 300 5.42 -1.13 -18.02
CA GLY A 300 4.29 -1.69 -18.75
C GLY A 300 4.04 -0.97 -20.08
N GLN A 301 3.99 0.36 -20.09
CA GLN A 301 3.80 1.13 -21.33
C GLN A 301 4.97 0.94 -22.30
N ASN A 302 6.22 0.98 -21.85
CA ASN A 302 7.39 0.81 -22.69
C ASN A 302 7.51 -0.64 -23.21
N LEU A 303 7.12 -1.64 -22.42
CA LEU A 303 7.04 -3.04 -22.89
C LEU A 303 6.01 -3.19 -24.01
N GLY A 304 4.83 -2.61 -23.83
CA GLY A 304 3.79 -2.61 -24.85
C GLY A 304 4.23 -1.96 -26.16
N ALA A 305 5.02 -0.89 -26.07
CA ALA A 305 5.60 -0.18 -27.22
C ALA A 305 6.82 -0.88 -27.84
N GLY A 306 7.34 -1.98 -27.25
CA GLY A 306 8.56 -2.66 -27.70
C GLY A 306 9.86 -1.93 -27.35
N GLU A 307 9.83 -0.93 -26.47
CA GLU A 307 10.93 -0.03 -26.15
C GLU A 307 11.81 -0.57 -25.02
N ILE A 308 12.46 -1.73 -25.23
CA ILE A 308 13.26 -2.42 -24.20
C ILE A 308 14.43 -1.58 -23.69
N THR A 309 15.10 -0.84 -24.58
CA THR A 309 16.20 0.07 -24.18
C THR A 309 15.70 1.15 -23.21
N ARG A 310 14.49 1.65 -23.41
CA ARG A 310 13.88 2.62 -22.51
C ARG A 310 13.53 2.02 -21.16
N ILE A 311 13.08 0.76 -21.12
CA ILE A 311 12.84 0.04 -19.86
C ILE A 311 14.12 0.01 -19.03
N LYS A 312 15.25 -0.43 -19.63
CA LYS A 312 16.56 -0.46 -18.95
C LYS A 312 16.95 0.92 -18.39
N LYS A 313 16.87 1.96 -19.23
CA LYS A 313 17.16 3.36 -18.82
C LYS A 313 16.21 3.84 -17.72
N GLY A 314 14.93 3.50 -17.78
CA GLY A 314 13.92 3.89 -16.79
C GLY A 314 14.14 3.23 -15.43
N VAL A 315 14.46 1.93 -15.40
CA VAL A 315 14.74 1.23 -14.14
C VAL A 315 16.03 1.76 -13.49
N HIS A 316 17.10 2.02 -14.28
CA HIS A 316 18.30 2.68 -13.75
C HIS A 316 18.01 4.09 -13.20
N ALA A 317 17.23 4.89 -13.94
CA ALA A 317 16.84 6.22 -13.48
C ALA A 317 16.00 6.15 -12.21
N SER A 318 15.07 5.19 -12.13
CA SER A 318 14.26 4.97 -10.92
C SER A 318 15.11 4.56 -9.72
N SER A 319 16.07 3.67 -9.91
CA SER A 319 16.99 3.23 -8.85
C SER A 319 17.85 4.41 -8.35
N PHE A 320 18.31 5.27 -9.25
CA PHE A 320 19.06 6.45 -8.86
C PHE A 320 18.21 7.48 -8.09
N LEU A 321 17.00 7.77 -8.58
CA LEU A 321 16.06 8.66 -7.90
C LEU A 321 15.63 8.10 -6.54
N ALA A 322 15.38 6.80 -6.47
CA ALA A 322 15.02 6.08 -5.25
C ALA A 322 16.17 6.17 -4.22
N PHE A 323 17.42 5.98 -4.66
CA PHE A 323 18.60 6.16 -3.81
C PHE A 323 18.71 7.60 -3.27
N LEU A 324 18.60 8.61 -4.14
CA LEU A 324 18.65 10.02 -3.70
C LEU A 324 17.53 10.36 -2.70
N THR A 325 16.31 9.87 -2.97
CA THR A 325 15.17 10.12 -2.09
C THR A 325 15.34 9.40 -0.75
N SER A 326 15.79 8.15 -0.74
CA SER A 326 16.05 7.41 0.49
C SER A 326 17.17 8.05 1.31
N ALA A 327 18.27 8.49 0.66
CA ALA A 327 19.36 9.19 1.31
C ALA A 327 18.91 10.52 1.95
N PHE A 328 18.12 11.32 1.21
CA PHE A 328 17.53 12.54 1.73
C PHE A 328 16.66 12.27 2.96
N ILE A 329 15.73 11.30 2.87
CA ILE A 329 14.85 10.92 3.99
C ILE A 329 15.67 10.41 5.18
N SER A 330 16.71 9.60 4.93
CA SER A 330 17.60 9.10 6.00
C SER A 330 18.29 10.26 6.72
N ILE A 331 18.82 11.25 5.99
CA ILE A 331 19.42 12.45 6.59
C ILE A 331 18.40 13.20 7.44
N VAL A 332 17.18 13.40 6.95
CA VAL A 332 16.10 14.05 7.69
C VAL A 332 15.79 13.26 8.98
N MET A 333 15.75 11.92 8.91
CA MET A 333 15.50 11.09 10.09
C MET A 333 16.64 11.15 11.10
N PHE A 334 17.90 11.22 10.66
CA PHE A 334 19.01 11.39 11.58
C PHE A 334 19.01 12.76 12.28
N LEU A 335 18.60 13.81 11.56
CA LEU A 335 18.54 15.18 12.11
C LEU A 335 17.31 15.39 13.02
N PHE A 336 16.14 14.93 12.62
CA PHE A 336 14.86 15.25 13.25
C PHE A 336 14.13 14.04 13.85
N GLY A 337 14.61 12.81 13.64
CA GLY A 337 13.90 11.59 14.00
C GLY A 337 13.58 11.47 15.50
N LYS A 338 14.51 11.89 16.39
CA LYS A 338 14.23 11.91 17.84
C LYS A 338 13.08 12.86 18.19
N THR A 339 13.06 14.05 17.59
CA THR A 339 12.00 15.05 17.78
C THR A 339 10.67 14.53 17.23
N LEU A 340 10.68 13.89 16.07
CA LEU A 340 9.48 13.28 15.49
C LEU A 340 8.96 12.13 16.37
N LEU A 341 9.84 11.26 16.87
CA LEU A 341 9.46 10.17 17.77
C LEU A 341 8.89 10.68 19.08
N SER A 342 9.46 11.76 19.65
CA SER A 342 8.96 12.35 20.90
C SER A 342 7.53 12.91 20.78
N MET A 343 7.03 13.19 19.58
CA MET A 343 5.62 13.58 19.36
C MET A 343 4.63 12.42 19.57
N PHE A 344 5.11 11.17 19.47
CA PHE A 344 4.28 9.97 19.67
C PHE A 344 4.41 9.37 21.07
N ILE A 345 5.38 9.83 21.86
CA ILE A 345 5.73 9.24 23.14
C ILE A 345 5.42 10.27 24.24
N SER A 346 4.46 9.95 25.12
CA SER A 346 4.09 10.78 26.27
C SER A 346 3.97 9.91 27.52
N GLY A 347 4.30 10.46 28.69
CA GLY A 347 4.23 9.75 29.97
C GLY A 347 5.27 10.26 30.99
N ASP A 348 5.53 9.46 32.01
CA ASP A 348 6.55 9.77 33.03
C ASP A 348 7.95 9.88 32.41
N THR A 349 8.78 10.78 32.92
CA THR A 349 10.05 11.18 32.31
C THR A 349 11.02 10.01 32.09
N GLU A 350 11.09 9.08 33.04
CA GLU A 350 12.01 7.94 32.99
C GLU A 350 11.56 6.91 31.92
N GLN A 351 10.27 6.53 31.91
CA GLN A 351 9.71 5.60 30.93
C GLN A 351 9.76 6.18 29.52
N THR A 352 9.43 7.45 29.35
CA THR A 352 9.50 8.18 28.09
C THR A 352 10.92 8.15 27.51
N SER A 353 11.94 8.36 28.36
CA SER A 353 13.35 8.31 27.96
C SER A 353 13.78 6.91 27.45
N GLN A 354 13.35 5.84 28.15
CA GLN A 354 13.63 4.46 27.73
C GLN A 354 12.93 4.10 26.43
N VAL A 355 11.65 4.42 26.29
CA VAL A 355 10.88 4.19 25.06
C VAL A 355 11.48 4.93 23.87
N LEU A 356 11.89 6.20 24.08
CA LEU A 356 12.54 7.01 23.04
C LEU A 356 13.89 6.43 22.63
N ALA A 357 14.67 5.89 23.57
CA ALA A 357 15.95 5.25 23.28
C ALA A 357 15.76 3.99 22.42
N ILE A 358 14.79 3.14 22.73
CA ILE A 358 14.44 1.95 21.93
C ILE A 358 13.96 2.37 20.54
N ALA A 359 13.03 3.31 20.47
CA ALA A 359 12.48 3.81 19.20
C ALA A 359 13.56 4.43 18.31
N TRP A 360 14.44 5.23 18.88
CA TRP A 360 15.55 5.85 18.15
C TRP A 360 16.56 4.83 17.64
N HIS A 361 16.88 3.83 18.45
CA HIS A 361 17.79 2.77 18.04
C HIS A 361 17.24 2.01 16.82
N TYR A 362 15.96 1.64 16.85
CA TYR A 362 15.30 0.97 15.74
C TYR A 362 15.21 1.88 14.51
N LEU A 363 14.76 3.14 14.67
CA LEU A 363 14.66 4.10 13.57
C LEU A 363 16.00 4.35 12.87
N SER A 364 17.09 4.48 13.64
CA SER A 364 18.42 4.72 13.06
C SER A 364 18.93 3.53 12.25
N ILE A 365 18.65 2.29 12.65
CA ILE A 365 18.93 1.10 11.87
C ILE A 365 18.12 1.11 10.57
N MET A 366 16.80 1.36 10.65
CA MET A 366 15.95 1.42 9.47
C MET A 366 16.37 2.53 8.50
N ALA A 367 16.63 3.72 9.01
CA ALA A 367 17.07 4.86 8.20
C ALA A 367 18.39 4.58 7.49
N SER A 368 19.36 3.93 8.15
CA SER A 368 20.65 3.56 7.55
C SER A 368 20.49 2.62 6.35
N CYS A 369 19.47 1.77 6.37
CA CYS A 369 19.24 0.73 5.37
C CYS A 369 18.03 1.04 4.45
N LEU A 370 17.47 2.24 4.52
CA LEU A 370 16.26 2.62 3.79
C LEU A 370 16.41 2.48 2.27
N CYS A 371 17.61 2.67 1.73
CA CYS A 371 17.89 2.49 0.30
C CYS A 371 17.60 1.07 -0.20
N ILE A 372 17.76 0.04 0.66
CA ILE A 372 17.48 -1.36 0.31
C ILE A 372 15.98 -1.54 0.06
N LEU A 373 15.13 -0.98 0.92
CA LEU A 373 13.68 -0.98 0.75
C LEU A 373 13.27 -0.33 -0.58
N TYR A 374 13.87 0.81 -0.92
CA TYR A 374 13.55 1.53 -2.15
C TYR A 374 13.96 0.74 -3.40
N PHE A 375 15.14 0.10 -3.39
CA PHE A 375 15.55 -0.80 -4.47
C PHE A 375 14.63 -2.01 -4.59
N LEU A 376 14.22 -2.58 -3.47
CA LEU A 376 13.24 -3.67 -3.44
C LEU A 376 11.97 -3.28 -4.20
N TYR A 377 11.37 -2.11 -3.89
CA TYR A 377 10.16 -1.63 -4.57
C TYR A 377 10.38 -1.36 -6.06
N VAL A 378 11.52 -0.77 -6.46
CA VAL A 378 11.84 -0.51 -7.87
C VAL A 378 11.95 -1.81 -8.67
N TYR A 379 12.73 -2.79 -8.19
CA TYR A 379 12.93 -4.04 -8.93
C TYR A 379 11.69 -4.96 -8.90
N ARG A 380 10.95 -4.97 -7.80
CA ARG A 380 9.66 -5.62 -7.69
C ARG A 380 8.69 -5.11 -8.76
N SER A 381 8.56 -3.82 -8.83
CA SER A 381 7.65 -3.15 -9.75
C SER A 381 8.12 -3.23 -11.21
N ALA A 382 9.44 -3.26 -11.45
CA ALA A 382 9.96 -3.51 -12.79
C ALA A 382 9.58 -4.90 -13.30
N LEU A 383 9.71 -5.95 -12.48
CA LEU A 383 9.28 -7.30 -12.83
C LEU A 383 7.77 -7.39 -13.03
N GLN A 384 6.97 -6.74 -12.17
CA GLN A 384 5.52 -6.65 -12.34
C GLN A 384 5.15 -5.99 -13.68
N GLY A 385 5.77 -4.84 -14.00
CA GLY A 385 5.55 -4.14 -15.27
C GLY A 385 5.92 -4.98 -16.51
N LEU A 386 6.93 -5.85 -16.40
CA LEU A 386 7.28 -6.85 -17.42
C LEU A 386 6.23 -7.99 -17.54
N GLY A 387 5.22 -8.02 -16.67
CA GLY A 387 4.20 -9.07 -16.64
C GLY A 387 4.59 -10.31 -15.82
N ASN A 388 5.72 -10.28 -15.13
CA ASN A 388 6.13 -11.35 -14.23
C ASN A 388 5.76 -10.98 -12.79
N THR A 389 4.65 -11.51 -12.29
CA THR A 389 4.16 -11.28 -10.93
C THR A 389 4.47 -12.43 -9.97
N MET A 390 4.90 -13.59 -10.50
CA MET A 390 5.26 -14.76 -9.68
C MET A 390 6.55 -14.54 -8.89
N ILE A 391 7.58 -13.96 -9.51
CA ILE A 391 8.85 -13.67 -8.81
C ILE A 391 8.65 -12.63 -7.70
N PRO A 392 7.96 -11.51 -7.91
CA PRO A 392 7.50 -10.63 -6.83
C PRO A 392 6.77 -11.36 -5.70
N MET A 393 5.87 -12.28 -5.99
CA MET A 393 5.20 -13.08 -4.96
C MET A 393 6.20 -13.95 -4.18
N LEU A 394 7.12 -14.62 -4.87
CA LEU A 394 8.19 -15.39 -4.23
C LEU A 394 9.10 -14.52 -3.37
N SER A 395 9.34 -13.26 -3.75
CA SER A 395 10.10 -12.32 -2.90
C SER A 395 9.36 -12.06 -1.58
N GLY A 396 8.03 -12.00 -1.59
CA GLY A 396 7.23 -11.91 -0.36
C GLY A 396 7.38 -13.14 0.54
N VAL A 397 7.48 -14.34 -0.06
CA VAL A 397 7.77 -15.58 0.69
C VAL A 397 9.16 -15.52 1.32
N VAL A 398 10.17 -15.05 0.59
CA VAL A 398 11.53 -14.84 1.12
C VAL A 398 11.51 -13.84 2.27
N GLU A 399 10.81 -12.70 2.10
CA GLU A 399 10.66 -11.71 3.16
C GLU A 399 10.04 -12.32 4.43
N PHE A 400 8.99 -13.13 4.28
CA PHE A 400 8.34 -13.79 5.40
C PHE A 400 9.32 -14.70 6.17
N PHE A 401 9.97 -15.62 5.48
CA PHE A 401 10.85 -16.59 6.15
C PHE A 401 12.09 -15.92 6.76
N VAL A 402 12.70 -14.97 6.06
CA VAL A 402 13.88 -14.25 6.57
C VAL A 402 13.48 -13.38 7.76
N ARG A 403 12.37 -12.64 7.66
CA ARG A 403 11.85 -11.79 8.73
C ARG A 403 11.56 -12.59 10.00
N VAL A 404 10.79 -13.65 9.89
CA VAL A 404 10.44 -14.51 11.04
C VAL A 404 11.66 -15.23 11.58
N GLY A 405 12.51 -15.77 10.70
CA GLY A 405 13.74 -16.45 11.11
C GLY A 405 14.68 -15.55 11.89
N VAL A 406 14.93 -14.33 11.39
CA VAL A 406 15.79 -13.36 12.07
C VAL A 406 15.15 -12.88 13.37
N ALA A 407 13.83 -12.62 13.40
CA ALA A 407 13.11 -12.22 14.60
C ALA A 407 13.17 -13.26 15.72
N LEU A 408 13.20 -14.55 15.39
CA LEU A 408 13.26 -15.64 16.36
C LEU A 408 14.68 -16.02 16.79
N LEU A 409 15.65 -15.92 15.87
CA LEU A 409 17.01 -16.45 16.09
C LEU A 409 17.99 -15.36 16.56
N LEU A 410 17.98 -14.18 15.92
CA LEU A 410 18.97 -13.17 16.19
C LEU A 410 18.89 -12.58 17.61
N PRO A 411 17.71 -12.39 18.22
CA PRO A 411 17.61 -11.97 19.62
C PRO A 411 18.25 -12.95 20.60
N LYS A 412 18.33 -14.23 20.27
CA LYS A 412 19.01 -15.24 21.13
C LYS A 412 20.54 -15.08 21.14
N LEU A 413 21.09 -14.43 20.10
CA LEU A 413 22.54 -14.24 19.93
C LEU A 413 23.03 -12.87 20.43
N ILE A 414 22.28 -11.79 20.14
CA ILE A 414 22.70 -10.41 20.41
C ILE A 414 21.72 -9.63 21.31
N GLY A 415 20.78 -10.34 21.96
CA GLY A 415 19.76 -9.74 22.82
C GLY A 415 18.57 -9.17 22.03
N GLN A 416 17.60 -8.62 22.75
CA GLN A 416 16.31 -8.16 22.23
C GLN A 416 16.42 -7.19 21.03
N ASN A 417 17.48 -6.41 20.95
CA ASN A 417 17.72 -5.48 19.83
C ASN A 417 17.99 -6.21 18.49
N GLY A 418 18.27 -7.50 18.53
CA GLY A 418 18.40 -8.32 17.31
C GLY A 418 17.16 -8.33 16.44
N ILE A 419 15.97 -8.11 17.01
CA ILE A 419 14.72 -8.08 16.27
C ILE A 419 14.64 -6.91 15.29
N PHE A 420 15.35 -5.80 15.55
CA PHE A 420 15.36 -4.62 14.68
C PHE A 420 15.98 -4.90 13.30
N TYR A 421 16.78 -5.96 13.18
CA TYR A 421 17.37 -6.37 11.92
C TYR A 421 16.47 -7.29 11.09
N ALA A 422 15.33 -7.74 11.63
CA ALA A 422 14.42 -8.65 10.93
C ALA A 422 13.86 -8.04 9.63
N GLU A 423 13.44 -6.77 9.69
CA GLU A 423 12.96 -6.04 8.50
C GLU A 423 14.05 -5.85 7.46
N ILE A 424 15.24 -5.44 7.87
CA ILE A 424 16.37 -5.15 6.98
C ILE A 424 16.86 -6.42 6.29
N ALA A 425 16.97 -7.51 7.04
CA ALA A 425 17.34 -8.81 6.48
C ALA A 425 16.31 -9.28 5.45
N ALA A 426 15.01 -9.11 5.74
CA ALA A 426 13.93 -9.44 4.83
C ALA A 426 14.01 -8.60 3.53
N TRP A 427 14.19 -7.28 3.66
CA TRP A 427 14.37 -6.41 2.50
C TRP A 427 15.59 -6.78 1.66
N THR A 428 16.70 -7.10 2.32
CA THR A 428 17.95 -7.49 1.64
C THR A 428 17.75 -8.78 0.85
N GLY A 429 17.21 -9.82 1.47
CA GLY A 429 16.95 -11.10 0.80
C GLY A 429 16.03 -10.94 -0.41
N ALA A 430 14.93 -10.20 -0.25
CA ALA A 430 14.00 -9.94 -1.34
C ALA A 430 14.60 -9.05 -2.44
N ALA A 431 15.32 -7.98 -2.07
CA ALA A 431 15.93 -7.08 -3.04
C ALA A 431 16.97 -7.80 -3.91
N VAL A 432 17.81 -8.65 -3.31
CA VAL A 432 18.78 -9.46 -4.05
C VAL A 432 18.09 -10.41 -5.03
N LEU A 433 17.07 -11.14 -4.58
CA LEU A 433 16.28 -12.03 -5.44
C LEU A 433 15.67 -11.27 -6.63
N LEU A 434 15.03 -10.14 -6.34
CA LEU A 434 14.33 -9.33 -7.35
C LEU A 434 15.32 -8.69 -8.34
N MET A 435 16.46 -8.20 -7.87
CA MET A 435 17.49 -7.59 -8.70
C MET A 435 18.08 -8.62 -9.66
N ILE A 436 18.51 -9.79 -9.18
CA ILE A 436 19.03 -10.87 -10.01
C ILE A 436 17.97 -11.30 -11.03
N SER A 437 16.75 -11.51 -10.57
CA SER A 437 15.64 -11.94 -11.42
C SER A 437 15.31 -10.91 -12.50
N TYR A 438 15.38 -9.61 -12.20
CA TYR A 438 15.18 -8.55 -13.19
C TYR A 438 16.19 -8.64 -14.32
N TYR A 439 17.49 -8.74 -13.99
CA TYR A 439 18.56 -8.81 -14.99
C TYR A 439 18.50 -10.09 -15.84
N ILE A 440 18.02 -11.20 -15.28
CA ILE A 440 17.76 -12.43 -16.05
C ILE A 440 16.56 -12.25 -16.99
N ASN A 441 15.46 -11.69 -16.48
CA ASN A 441 14.24 -11.56 -17.27
C ASN A 441 14.38 -10.54 -18.40
N ILE A 442 15.02 -9.39 -18.16
CA ILE A 442 15.15 -8.34 -19.16
C ILE A 442 16.01 -8.79 -20.38
N ARG A 443 16.89 -9.76 -20.18
CA ARG A 443 17.70 -10.36 -21.26
C ARG A 443 16.85 -11.19 -22.23
N LYS A 444 15.70 -11.71 -21.79
CA LYS A 444 14.79 -12.49 -22.65
C LYS A 444 14.07 -11.63 -23.68
N PHE A 445 14.05 -10.32 -23.48
CA PHE A 445 13.44 -9.36 -24.38
C PHE A 445 14.49 -8.62 -25.25
N ALA A 446 15.77 -8.80 -24.99
CA ALA A 446 16.88 -8.23 -25.74
C ALA A 446 17.37 -9.20 -26.81
#